data_92871bd585029c026ae7365e976c8d54
#
_entry.id   92871bd585029c026ae7365e976c8d54
#
_cell.length_a   1.000
_cell.length_b   1.000
_cell.length_c   1.000
_cell.angle_alpha   90.00
_cell.angle_beta   90.00
_cell.angle_gamma   90.00
#
_symmetry.space_group_name_H-M   'P 1'
#
loop_
_entity.id
_entity.type
_entity.pdbx_description
1 polymer ?
#
loop_
_entity_poly.entity_id
_entity_poly.type
_entity_poly.pdbx_seq_one_letter_code
_entity_poly.pdbx_strand_id
1 'polypeptide(L)'
;LELLCGPVPSVRRRAYRIAGVHCLVGRALHDMTEYTDAEMHFRRARAMEPYLCMHMDIYSLVLFQLHREVALSALAQDLLAMDPRSAMAHIAAGNTWSLQHQHDAAYQCFRQATLVAPECAYAYTLAGYEALELEQPARAVRLFLCARRCDRRHWNALAGLGQVYLRQGYELRASEAYAQAFLINRHNAVLLDLLGWTLEQAGDADGALAVYQRAIDMQPKAAMTRLKKAQLLLATVRAADDLRLSPRECT
;
A
#
# COMPACT_ATOMS: atom_id res chain seq x y z
N LEU A 1 -8.23 -29.12 39.93
CA LEU A 1 -9.62 -28.60 39.81
C LEU A 1 -9.69 -27.11 39.40
N GLU A 2 -8.55 -26.42 39.16
CA GLU A 2 -8.48 -24.98 38.77
C GLU A 2 -8.35 -24.69 37.27
N LEU A 3 -8.47 -25.69 36.41
CA LEU A 3 -8.20 -25.56 34.98
C LEU A 3 -9.44 -25.40 34.09
N LEU A 4 -10.63 -25.13 34.64
CA LEU A 4 -11.88 -25.03 33.88
C LEU A 4 -12.63 -23.69 33.99
N CYS A 5 -12.07 -22.65 34.62
CA CYS A 5 -12.66 -21.31 34.63
C CYS A 5 -12.08 -20.47 33.51
N GLY A 6 -12.52 -20.70 32.25
CA GLY A 6 -12.35 -19.72 31.19
C GLY A 6 -13.06 -18.39 31.56
N PRO A 7 -12.61 -17.25 31.07
CA PRO A 7 -13.17 -15.95 31.42
C PRO A 7 -14.67 -15.90 31.13
N VAL A 8 -15.42 -15.30 32.07
CA VAL A 8 -16.89 -15.14 32.01
C VAL A 8 -17.30 -14.61 30.63
N PRO A 9 -18.37 -15.14 29.99
CA PRO A 9 -18.80 -14.77 28.65
C PRO A 9 -18.92 -13.25 28.38
N SER A 10 -19.28 -12.49 29.42
CA SER A 10 -19.37 -11.03 29.38
C SER A 10 -17.98 -10.36 29.27
N VAL A 11 -16.98 -10.88 29.98
CA VAL A 11 -15.60 -10.38 29.95
C VAL A 11 -14.98 -10.67 28.57
N ARG A 12 -15.20 -11.87 28.06
CA ARG A 12 -14.72 -12.26 26.72
C ARG A 12 -15.36 -11.41 25.61
N ARG A 13 -16.67 -11.14 25.69
CA ARG A 13 -17.36 -10.23 24.75
C ARG A 13 -16.83 -8.80 24.84
N ARG A 14 -16.45 -8.33 26.02
CA ARG A 14 -15.85 -7.00 26.22
C ARG A 14 -14.45 -6.94 25.64
N ALA A 15 -13.60 -7.94 25.91
CA ALA A 15 -12.25 -8.06 25.35
C ALA A 15 -12.29 -8.10 23.83
N TYR A 16 -13.17 -8.91 23.22
CA TYR A 16 -13.36 -8.99 21.78
C TYR A 16 -13.75 -7.64 21.14
N ARG A 17 -14.69 -6.89 21.79
CA ARG A 17 -15.07 -5.56 21.30
C ARG A 17 -13.91 -4.55 21.38
N ILE A 18 -13.12 -4.57 22.45
CA ILE A 18 -11.97 -3.69 22.63
C ILE A 18 -10.88 -4.06 21.60
N ALA A 19 -10.60 -5.33 21.40
CA ALA A 19 -9.67 -5.80 20.39
C ALA A 19 -10.10 -5.38 18.97
N GLY A 20 -11.42 -5.46 18.67
CA GLY A 20 -11.98 -4.98 17.42
C GLY A 20 -11.78 -3.47 17.20
N VAL A 21 -11.92 -2.66 18.26
CA VAL A 21 -11.63 -1.21 18.17
C VAL A 21 -10.14 -0.97 17.83
N HIS A 22 -9.23 -1.71 18.45
CA HIS A 22 -7.81 -1.63 18.10
C HIS A 22 -7.55 -1.98 16.63
N CYS A 23 -8.19 -3.01 16.09
CA CYS A 23 -8.08 -3.35 14.67
C CYS A 23 -8.59 -2.23 13.75
N LEU A 24 -9.72 -1.59 14.10
CA LEU A 24 -10.25 -0.45 13.32
C LEU A 24 -9.32 0.75 13.37
N VAL A 25 -8.75 1.07 14.54
CA VAL A 25 -7.74 2.13 14.67
C VAL A 25 -6.48 1.79 13.88
N GLY A 26 -5.99 0.54 13.98
CA GLY A 26 -4.84 0.08 13.19
C GLY A 26 -5.06 0.18 11.69
N ARG A 27 -6.28 -0.13 11.20
CA ARG A 27 -6.66 0.08 9.80
C ARG A 27 -6.65 1.56 9.41
N ALA A 28 -7.23 2.43 10.24
CA ALA A 28 -7.23 3.88 9.97
C ALA A 28 -5.81 4.45 9.90
N LEU A 29 -4.92 4.03 10.81
CA LEU A 29 -3.51 4.43 10.82
C LEU A 29 -2.76 3.88 9.60
N HIS A 30 -3.05 2.66 9.15
CA HIS A 30 -2.53 2.13 7.89
C HIS A 30 -2.92 3.01 6.70
N ASP A 31 -4.19 3.44 6.62
CA ASP A 31 -4.66 4.31 5.54
C ASP A 31 -4.00 5.71 5.57
N MET A 32 -3.54 6.14 6.77
CA MET A 32 -2.75 7.35 6.97
C MET A 32 -1.23 7.15 6.79
N THR A 33 -0.80 5.94 6.46
CA THR A 33 0.63 5.54 6.33
C THR A 33 1.45 5.57 7.62
N GLU A 34 0.79 5.63 8.78
CA GLU A 34 1.40 5.58 10.11
C GLU A 34 1.57 4.11 10.56
N TYR A 35 2.47 3.39 9.86
CA TYR A 35 2.60 1.93 10.01
C TYR A 35 3.10 1.48 11.38
N THR A 36 3.95 2.25 12.07
CA THR A 36 4.48 1.94 13.40
C THR A 36 3.39 1.94 14.46
N ASP A 37 2.51 2.93 14.41
CA ASP A 37 1.40 3.05 15.34
C ASP A 37 0.32 2.01 15.01
N ALA A 38 0.10 1.74 13.72
CA ALA A 38 -0.79 0.67 13.28
C ALA A 38 -0.33 -0.70 13.82
N GLU A 39 0.97 -1.04 13.72
CA GLU A 39 1.54 -2.28 14.30
C GLU A 39 1.24 -2.38 15.79
N MET A 40 1.45 -1.30 16.55
CA MET A 40 1.20 -1.29 17.99
C MET A 40 -0.26 -1.62 18.33
N HIS A 41 -1.21 -1.07 17.57
CA HIS A 41 -2.63 -1.33 17.76
C HIS A 41 -3.00 -2.79 17.41
N PHE A 42 -2.53 -3.33 16.30
CA PHE A 42 -2.76 -4.73 15.93
C PHE A 42 -2.15 -5.71 16.92
N ARG A 43 -0.94 -5.43 17.44
CA ARG A 43 -0.30 -6.25 18.49
C ARG A 43 -1.12 -6.25 19.76
N ARG A 44 -1.66 -5.10 20.19
CA ARG A 44 -2.56 -5.03 21.36
C ARG A 44 -3.85 -5.82 21.14
N ALA A 45 -4.44 -5.73 19.95
CA ALA A 45 -5.62 -6.51 19.59
C ALA A 45 -5.37 -8.02 19.73
N ARG A 46 -4.28 -8.53 19.20
CA ARG A 46 -3.90 -9.94 19.28
C ARG A 46 -3.50 -10.39 20.68
N ALA A 47 -2.90 -9.51 21.49
CA ALA A 47 -2.61 -9.82 22.89
C ALA A 47 -3.89 -10.00 23.71
N MET A 48 -4.97 -9.27 23.38
CA MET A 48 -6.28 -9.41 24.04
C MET A 48 -7.07 -10.61 23.51
N GLU A 49 -7.02 -10.87 22.21
CA GLU A 49 -7.73 -11.95 21.52
C GLU A 49 -6.82 -12.60 20.48
N PRO A 50 -6.08 -13.67 20.82
CA PRO A 50 -5.14 -14.33 19.92
C PRO A 50 -5.79 -14.93 18.65
N TYR A 51 -7.08 -15.30 18.74
CA TYR A 51 -7.85 -15.89 17.64
C TYR A 51 -8.65 -14.86 16.82
N LEU A 52 -8.37 -13.58 17.00
CA LEU A 52 -9.03 -12.53 16.25
C LEU A 52 -8.54 -12.53 14.80
N CYS A 53 -9.45 -12.76 13.85
CA CYS A 53 -9.13 -12.74 12.42
C CYS A 53 -9.43 -11.38 11.77
N MET A 54 -10.18 -10.49 12.44
CA MET A 54 -10.62 -9.24 11.86
C MET A 54 -9.44 -8.33 11.49
N HIS A 55 -9.37 -7.92 10.22
CA HIS A 55 -8.32 -7.05 9.66
C HIS A 55 -6.88 -7.59 9.77
N MET A 56 -6.71 -8.90 9.86
CA MET A 56 -5.37 -9.51 9.88
C MET A 56 -4.69 -9.47 8.49
N ASP A 57 -5.46 -9.35 7.42
CA ASP A 57 -4.98 -9.00 6.09
C ASP A 57 -4.26 -7.64 6.09
N ILE A 58 -4.87 -6.61 6.69
CA ILE A 58 -4.26 -5.28 6.84
C ILE A 58 -3.04 -5.34 7.78
N TYR A 59 -3.13 -6.10 8.88
CA TYR A 59 -1.98 -6.28 9.76
C TYR A 59 -0.79 -6.92 9.05
N SER A 60 -1.02 -7.91 8.19
CA SER A 60 0.04 -8.51 7.39
C SER A 60 0.69 -7.50 6.42
N LEU A 61 -0.09 -6.56 5.85
CA LEU A 61 0.45 -5.46 5.05
C LEU A 61 1.29 -4.48 5.88
N VAL A 62 0.84 -4.13 7.08
CA VAL A 62 1.61 -3.27 8.00
C VAL A 62 2.96 -3.91 8.31
N LEU A 63 2.99 -5.21 8.64
CA LEU A 63 4.23 -5.95 8.90
C LEU A 63 5.13 -6.03 7.66
N PHE A 64 4.55 -6.19 6.47
CA PHE A 64 5.25 -6.15 5.20
C PHE A 64 5.93 -4.78 4.97
N GLN A 65 5.20 -3.67 5.15
CA GLN A 65 5.72 -2.31 4.98
C GLN A 65 6.84 -1.97 5.99
N LEU A 66 6.77 -2.54 7.18
CA LEU A 66 7.78 -2.38 8.22
C LEU A 66 8.93 -3.40 8.12
N HIS A 67 8.93 -4.28 7.10
CA HIS A 67 9.92 -5.35 6.92
C HIS A 67 10.07 -6.26 8.17
N ARG A 68 8.93 -6.55 8.86
CA ARG A 68 8.90 -7.40 10.06
C ARG A 68 8.77 -8.88 9.67
N GLU A 69 9.77 -9.44 9.04
CA GLU A 69 9.73 -10.79 8.44
C GLU A 69 9.31 -11.88 9.45
N VAL A 70 9.92 -11.91 10.63
CA VAL A 70 9.62 -12.92 11.67
C VAL A 70 8.17 -12.80 12.15
N ALA A 71 7.71 -11.57 12.40
CA ALA A 71 6.34 -11.35 12.89
C ALA A 71 5.31 -11.68 11.79
N LEU A 72 5.61 -11.36 10.53
CA LEU A 72 4.76 -11.66 9.38
C LEU A 72 4.64 -13.18 9.15
N SER A 73 5.77 -13.91 9.20
CA SER A 73 5.80 -15.36 9.07
C SER A 73 5.01 -16.05 10.20
N ALA A 74 5.18 -15.59 11.44
CA ALA A 74 4.42 -16.09 12.58
C ALA A 74 2.91 -15.82 12.41
N LEU A 75 2.53 -14.60 11.99
CA LEU A 75 1.12 -14.28 11.70
C LEU A 75 0.53 -15.20 10.64
N ALA A 76 1.26 -15.42 9.54
CA ALA A 76 0.80 -16.28 8.45
C ALA A 76 0.59 -17.74 8.92
N GLN A 77 1.54 -18.27 9.70
CA GLN A 77 1.44 -19.62 10.28
C GLN A 77 0.24 -19.76 11.23
N ASP A 78 0.04 -18.78 12.12
CA ASP A 78 -1.10 -18.77 13.04
C ASP A 78 -2.43 -18.75 12.29
N LEU A 79 -2.57 -17.89 11.27
CA LEU A 79 -3.80 -17.80 10.48
C LEU A 79 -4.06 -19.08 9.66
N LEU A 80 -3.02 -19.68 9.08
CA LEU A 80 -3.12 -20.96 8.37
C LEU A 80 -3.48 -22.13 9.31
N ALA A 81 -2.95 -22.11 10.55
CA ALA A 81 -3.30 -23.13 11.57
C ALA A 81 -4.76 -22.98 12.05
N MET A 82 -5.29 -21.75 12.08
CA MET A 82 -6.68 -21.49 12.49
C MET A 82 -7.67 -21.84 11.39
N ASP A 83 -7.44 -21.39 10.16
CA ASP A 83 -8.27 -21.69 9.00
C ASP A 83 -7.43 -21.66 7.71
N PRO A 84 -7.02 -22.86 7.21
CA PRO A 84 -6.24 -22.98 5.97
C PRO A 84 -6.99 -22.51 4.72
N ARG A 85 -8.32 -22.34 4.79
CA ARG A 85 -9.16 -21.88 3.69
C ARG A 85 -9.50 -20.38 3.78
N SER A 86 -8.97 -19.67 4.76
CA SER A 86 -9.21 -18.24 4.92
C SER A 86 -8.46 -17.44 3.87
N ALA A 87 -9.14 -16.48 3.23
CA ALA A 87 -8.50 -15.51 2.34
C ALA A 87 -7.41 -14.71 3.07
N MET A 88 -7.63 -14.35 4.34
CA MET A 88 -6.65 -13.61 5.15
C MET A 88 -5.37 -14.42 5.39
N ALA A 89 -5.50 -15.74 5.61
CA ALA A 89 -4.36 -16.63 5.76
C ALA A 89 -3.52 -16.67 4.47
N HIS A 90 -4.17 -16.79 3.32
CA HIS A 90 -3.50 -16.76 2.02
C HIS A 90 -2.86 -15.39 1.73
N ILE A 91 -3.50 -14.28 2.11
CA ILE A 91 -2.93 -12.93 1.99
C ILE A 91 -1.67 -12.79 2.85
N ALA A 92 -1.71 -13.21 4.11
CA ALA A 92 -0.56 -13.15 5.01
C ALA A 92 0.60 -14.02 4.51
N ALA A 93 0.31 -15.24 4.03
CA ALA A 93 1.31 -16.11 3.42
C ALA A 93 1.91 -15.50 2.14
N GLY A 94 1.08 -14.92 1.29
CA GLY A 94 1.53 -14.22 0.08
C GLY A 94 2.44 -13.04 0.41
N ASN A 95 2.10 -12.21 1.41
CA ASN A 95 2.95 -11.12 1.87
C ASN A 95 4.30 -11.62 2.41
N THR A 96 4.32 -12.81 3.07
CA THR A 96 5.58 -13.42 3.53
C THR A 96 6.47 -13.79 2.35
N TRP A 97 5.93 -14.47 1.33
CA TRP A 97 6.66 -14.84 0.13
C TRP A 97 7.12 -13.61 -0.68
N SER A 98 6.27 -12.57 -0.76
CA SER A 98 6.60 -11.32 -1.43
C SER A 98 7.78 -10.61 -0.75
N LEU A 99 7.80 -10.57 0.60
CA LEU A 99 8.92 -9.99 1.36
C LEU A 99 10.25 -10.75 1.14
N GLN A 100 10.16 -12.05 0.85
CA GLN A 100 11.30 -12.90 0.50
C GLN A 100 11.63 -12.89 -1.00
N HIS A 101 11.03 -11.99 -1.78
CA HIS A 101 11.18 -11.88 -3.24
C HIS A 101 10.80 -13.15 -4.01
N GLN A 102 9.96 -14.00 -3.43
CA GLN A 102 9.42 -15.21 -4.07
C GLN A 102 8.09 -14.87 -4.78
N HIS A 103 8.18 -14.07 -5.85
CA HIS A 103 7.01 -13.46 -6.51
C HIS A 103 6.02 -14.49 -7.08
N ASP A 104 6.50 -15.63 -7.62
CA ASP A 104 5.63 -16.71 -8.10
C ASP A 104 4.81 -17.34 -6.98
N ALA A 105 5.45 -17.65 -5.84
CA ALA A 105 4.78 -18.22 -4.68
C ALA A 105 3.78 -17.22 -4.07
N ALA A 106 4.18 -15.96 -3.94
CA ALA A 106 3.31 -14.87 -3.48
C ALA A 106 2.07 -14.74 -4.38
N TYR A 107 2.28 -14.70 -5.70
CA TYR A 107 1.19 -14.64 -6.68
C TYR A 107 0.20 -15.80 -6.52
N GLN A 108 0.67 -17.05 -6.35
CA GLN A 108 -0.21 -18.20 -6.16
C GLN A 108 -1.03 -18.07 -4.86
N CYS A 109 -0.41 -17.61 -3.78
CA CYS A 109 -1.13 -17.35 -2.52
C CYS A 109 -2.22 -16.29 -2.70
N PHE A 110 -1.92 -15.16 -3.31
CA PHE A 110 -2.92 -14.12 -3.57
C PHE A 110 -4.01 -14.56 -4.54
N ARG A 111 -3.66 -15.37 -5.53
CA ARG A 111 -4.64 -16.00 -6.43
C ARG A 111 -5.59 -16.93 -5.65
N GLN A 112 -5.08 -17.72 -4.71
CA GLN A 112 -5.94 -18.55 -3.85
C GLN A 112 -6.86 -17.66 -3.01
N ALA A 113 -6.37 -16.56 -2.45
CA ALA A 113 -7.20 -15.61 -1.73
C ALA A 113 -8.35 -15.06 -2.60
N THR A 114 -8.11 -14.76 -3.89
CA THR A 114 -9.17 -14.30 -4.81
C THR A 114 -10.20 -15.38 -5.14
N LEU A 115 -9.84 -16.67 -5.09
CA LEU A 115 -10.78 -17.77 -5.29
C LEU A 115 -11.66 -18.02 -4.07
N VAL A 116 -11.10 -17.82 -2.88
CA VAL A 116 -11.82 -17.99 -1.60
C VAL A 116 -12.75 -16.80 -1.33
N ALA A 117 -12.28 -15.58 -1.59
CA ALA A 117 -13.04 -14.33 -1.40
C ALA A 117 -13.03 -13.49 -2.68
N PRO A 118 -13.92 -13.78 -3.64
CA PRO A 118 -13.97 -13.07 -4.93
C PRO A 118 -14.30 -11.58 -4.82
N GLU A 119 -14.86 -11.13 -3.70
CA GLU A 119 -15.15 -9.72 -3.39
C GLU A 119 -13.98 -8.98 -2.73
N CYS A 120 -12.89 -9.66 -2.39
CA CYS A 120 -11.76 -9.06 -1.71
C CYS A 120 -10.89 -8.24 -2.68
N ALA A 121 -11.10 -6.93 -2.74
CA ALA A 121 -10.32 -6.02 -3.59
C ALA A 121 -8.81 -6.07 -3.27
N TYR A 122 -8.43 -6.25 -2.01
CA TYR A 122 -7.04 -6.36 -1.58
C TYR A 122 -6.31 -7.54 -2.22
N ALA A 123 -6.93 -8.72 -2.25
CA ALA A 123 -6.33 -9.93 -2.82
C ALA A 123 -6.00 -9.73 -4.32
N TYR A 124 -6.91 -9.12 -5.08
CA TYR A 124 -6.66 -8.79 -6.49
C TYR A 124 -5.54 -7.77 -6.65
N THR A 125 -5.50 -6.77 -5.78
CA THR A 125 -4.47 -5.72 -5.84
C THR A 125 -3.09 -6.28 -5.58
N LEU A 126 -2.93 -7.11 -4.55
CA LEU A 126 -1.68 -7.76 -4.21
C LEU A 126 -1.22 -8.71 -5.33
N ALA A 127 -2.14 -9.54 -5.86
CA ALA A 127 -1.84 -10.36 -7.04
C ALA A 127 -1.43 -9.51 -8.27
N GLY A 128 -1.99 -8.30 -8.41
CA GLY A 128 -1.64 -7.36 -9.46
C GLY A 128 -0.21 -6.83 -9.32
N TYR A 129 0.22 -6.52 -8.11
CA TYR A 129 1.60 -6.10 -7.85
C TYR A 129 2.59 -7.24 -8.12
N GLU A 130 2.31 -8.46 -7.68
CA GLU A 130 3.17 -9.59 -7.99
C GLU A 130 3.24 -9.88 -9.49
N ALA A 131 2.14 -9.73 -10.21
CA ALA A 131 2.14 -9.85 -11.68
C ALA A 131 3.00 -8.78 -12.36
N LEU A 132 3.16 -7.58 -11.76
CA LEU A 132 4.10 -6.56 -12.22
C LEU A 132 5.55 -6.95 -11.97
N GLU A 133 5.86 -7.51 -10.82
CA GLU A 133 7.22 -7.99 -10.50
C GLU A 133 7.61 -9.19 -11.38
N LEU A 134 6.63 -10.00 -11.81
CA LEU A 134 6.79 -11.09 -12.78
C LEU A 134 6.81 -10.61 -14.25
N GLU A 135 6.90 -9.30 -14.49
CA GLU A 135 6.92 -8.70 -15.82
C GLU A 135 5.70 -9.05 -16.70
N GLN A 136 4.51 -9.20 -16.07
CA GLN A 136 3.25 -9.52 -16.72
C GLN A 136 2.25 -8.34 -16.67
N PRO A 137 2.52 -7.20 -17.32
CA PRO A 137 1.72 -5.98 -17.16
C PRO A 137 0.27 -6.13 -17.62
N ALA A 138 0.01 -6.90 -18.69
CA ALA A 138 -1.36 -7.16 -19.16
C ALA A 138 -2.20 -7.93 -18.13
N ARG A 139 -1.57 -8.80 -17.35
CA ARG A 139 -2.21 -9.55 -16.25
C ARG A 139 -2.45 -8.63 -15.06
N ALA A 140 -1.47 -7.81 -14.71
CA ALA A 140 -1.58 -6.82 -13.63
C ALA A 140 -2.76 -5.86 -13.86
N VAL A 141 -2.90 -5.30 -15.07
CA VAL A 141 -4.05 -4.44 -15.43
C VAL A 141 -5.38 -5.14 -15.17
N ARG A 142 -5.54 -6.39 -15.63
CA ARG A 142 -6.79 -7.15 -15.40
C ARG A 142 -7.10 -7.31 -13.92
N LEU A 143 -6.09 -7.61 -13.10
CA LEU A 143 -6.25 -7.80 -11.67
C LEU A 143 -6.61 -6.49 -10.96
N PHE A 144 -5.97 -5.37 -11.29
CA PHE A 144 -6.33 -4.06 -10.74
C PHE A 144 -7.74 -3.62 -11.17
N LEU A 145 -8.16 -3.95 -12.40
CA LEU A 145 -9.54 -3.69 -12.83
C LEU A 145 -10.56 -4.58 -12.08
N CYS A 146 -10.22 -5.83 -11.76
CA CYS A 146 -11.05 -6.67 -10.89
C CYS A 146 -11.15 -6.08 -9.49
N ALA A 147 -10.03 -5.64 -8.89
CA ALA A 147 -10.05 -4.95 -7.59
C ALA A 147 -10.99 -3.73 -7.59
N ARG A 148 -10.97 -2.90 -8.65
CA ARG A 148 -11.87 -1.75 -8.80
C ARG A 148 -13.33 -2.13 -8.99
N ARG A 149 -13.62 -3.31 -9.54
CA ARG A 149 -15.02 -3.82 -9.64
C ARG A 149 -15.53 -4.25 -8.27
N CYS A 150 -14.67 -4.85 -7.43
CA CYS A 150 -15.02 -5.24 -6.07
C CYS A 150 -15.23 -4.01 -5.18
N ASP A 151 -14.35 -3.02 -5.25
CA ASP A 151 -14.47 -1.76 -4.52
C ASP A 151 -14.02 -0.57 -5.38
N ARG A 152 -14.97 0.29 -5.73
CA ARG A 152 -14.71 1.51 -6.52
C ARG A 152 -13.86 2.54 -5.77
N ARG A 153 -13.84 2.48 -4.44
CA ARG A 153 -13.06 3.37 -3.57
C ARG A 153 -11.70 2.77 -3.17
N HIS A 154 -11.33 1.64 -3.75
CA HIS A 154 -10.04 1.00 -3.49
C HIS A 154 -8.92 1.75 -4.24
N TRP A 155 -8.35 2.74 -3.56
CA TRP A 155 -7.32 3.62 -4.13
C TRP A 155 -6.05 2.89 -4.57
N ASN A 156 -5.68 1.78 -3.87
CA ASN A 156 -4.51 0.96 -4.20
C ASN A 156 -4.58 0.37 -5.62
N ALA A 157 -5.78 0.01 -6.10
CA ALA A 157 -5.94 -0.50 -7.46
C ALA A 157 -5.66 0.57 -8.51
N LEU A 158 -6.03 1.83 -8.22
CA LEU A 158 -5.70 2.98 -9.09
C LEU A 158 -4.21 3.29 -9.06
N ALA A 159 -3.59 3.24 -7.88
CA ALA A 159 -2.14 3.39 -7.73
C ALA A 159 -1.38 2.30 -8.51
N GLY A 160 -1.84 1.04 -8.43
CA GLY A 160 -1.29 -0.07 -9.21
C GLY A 160 -1.42 0.14 -10.73
N LEU A 161 -2.57 0.63 -11.21
CA LEU A 161 -2.72 1.01 -12.64
C LEU A 161 -1.76 2.12 -13.03
N GLY A 162 -1.57 3.13 -12.17
CA GLY A 162 -0.59 4.19 -12.37
C GLY A 162 0.83 3.62 -12.52
N GLN A 163 1.21 2.67 -11.67
CA GLN A 163 2.52 2.02 -11.75
C GLN A 163 2.69 1.21 -13.05
N VAL A 164 1.64 0.51 -13.52
CA VAL A 164 1.68 -0.17 -14.82
C VAL A 164 1.93 0.81 -15.94
N TYR A 165 1.15 1.89 -16.00
CA TYR A 165 1.28 2.91 -17.05
C TYR A 165 2.66 3.55 -17.05
N LEU A 166 3.20 3.83 -15.86
CA LEU A 166 4.53 4.40 -15.73
C LEU A 166 5.63 3.47 -16.24
N ARG A 167 5.58 2.17 -15.88
CA ARG A 167 6.52 1.16 -16.42
C ARG A 167 6.42 1.00 -17.96
N GLN A 168 5.29 1.39 -18.54
CA GLN A 168 5.06 1.35 -19.99
C GLN A 168 5.38 2.68 -20.70
N GLY A 169 5.81 3.73 -19.98
CA GLY A 169 6.11 5.04 -20.53
C GLY A 169 4.87 5.86 -20.88
N TYR A 170 3.74 5.61 -20.21
CA TYR A 170 2.50 6.39 -20.37
C TYR A 170 2.31 7.35 -19.19
N GLU A 171 3.20 8.34 -19.05
CA GLU A 171 3.31 9.23 -17.90
C GLU A 171 2.01 10.00 -17.62
N LEU A 172 1.34 10.51 -18.65
CA LEU A 172 0.08 11.23 -18.50
C LEU A 172 -1.03 10.35 -17.93
N ARG A 173 -1.15 9.10 -18.39
CA ARG A 173 -2.14 8.16 -17.84
C ARG A 173 -1.78 7.75 -16.42
N ALA A 174 -0.50 7.63 -16.12
CA ALA A 174 -0.02 7.34 -14.77
C ALA A 174 -0.37 8.48 -13.80
N SER A 175 -0.12 9.74 -14.20
CA SER A 175 -0.47 10.92 -13.37
C SER A 175 -1.97 11.03 -13.12
N GLU A 176 -2.82 10.78 -14.13
CA GLU A 176 -4.27 10.72 -13.96
C GLU A 176 -4.70 9.63 -12.97
N ALA A 177 -4.10 8.44 -13.05
CA ALA A 177 -4.42 7.33 -12.15
C ALA A 177 -4.02 7.64 -10.70
N TYR A 178 -2.84 8.21 -10.47
CA TYR A 178 -2.40 8.63 -9.13
C TYR A 178 -3.22 9.80 -8.59
N ALA A 179 -3.60 10.77 -9.43
CA ALA A 179 -4.49 11.84 -9.03
C ALA A 179 -5.87 11.31 -8.59
N GLN A 180 -6.45 10.36 -9.34
CA GLN A 180 -7.70 9.70 -8.94
C GLN A 180 -7.55 8.91 -7.64
N ALA A 181 -6.43 8.20 -7.44
CA ALA A 181 -6.15 7.50 -6.19
C ALA A 181 -6.08 8.48 -5.01
N PHE A 182 -5.43 9.63 -5.18
CA PHE A 182 -5.33 10.67 -4.16
C PHE A 182 -6.70 11.32 -3.86
N LEU A 183 -7.59 11.49 -4.83
CA LEU A 183 -8.94 11.98 -4.58
C LEU A 183 -9.74 11.06 -3.65
N ILE A 184 -9.46 9.76 -3.66
CA ILE A 184 -10.10 8.77 -2.79
C ILE A 184 -9.42 8.77 -1.40
N ASN A 185 -8.09 8.70 -1.36
CA ASN A 185 -7.32 8.74 -0.10
C ASN A 185 -6.48 10.02 -0.02
N ARG A 186 -7.08 11.10 0.46
CA ARG A 186 -6.46 12.43 0.56
C ARG A 186 -5.43 12.59 1.68
N HIS A 187 -5.31 11.59 2.55
CA HIS A 187 -4.34 11.60 3.65
C HIS A 187 -3.04 10.86 3.33
N ASN A 188 -2.96 10.26 2.14
CA ASN A 188 -1.78 9.51 1.73
C ASN A 188 -0.80 10.40 0.94
N ALA A 189 0.25 10.90 1.63
CA ALA A 189 1.28 11.72 1.02
C ALA A 189 2.13 10.96 -0.01
N VAL A 190 2.23 9.63 0.09
CA VAL A 190 2.97 8.81 -0.88
C VAL A 190 2.34 8.89 -2.27
N LEU A 191 1.01 9.01 -2.37
CA LEU A 191 0.33 9.20 -3.66
C LEU A 191 0.70 10.53 -4.30
N LEU A 192 0.89 11.59 -3.51
CA LEU A 192 1.37 12.87 -4.02
C LEU A 192 2.84 12.79 -4.47
N ASP A 193 3.68 12.06 -3.73
CA ASP A 193 5.07 11.85 -4.14
C ASP A 193 5.17 11.11 -5.48
N LEU A 194 4.35 10.07 -5.68
CA LEU A 194 4.24 9.34 -6.94
C LEU A 194 3.68 10.24 -8.07
N LEU A 195 2.65 11.02 -7.79
CA LEU A 195 2.07 11.97 -8.74
C LEU A 195 3.10 13.04 -9.15
N GLY A 196 3.82 13.63 -8.20
CA GLY A 196 4.88 14.59 -8.47
C GLY A 196 5.96 14.01 -9.36
N TRP A 197 6.40 12.77 -9.06
CA TRP A 197 7.39 12.09 -9.88
C TRP A 197 6.90 11.80 -11.30
N THR A 198 5.63 11.39 -11.48
CA THR A 198 5.08 11.18 -12.83
C THR A 198 4.93 12.45 -13.63
N LEU A 199 4.59 13.58 -12.99
CA LEU A 199 4.54 14.89 -13.65
C LEU A 199 5.93 15.36 -14.06
N GLU A 200 6.95 15.12 -13.23
CA GLU A 200 8.35 15.39 -13.54
C GLU A 200 8.78 14.60 -14.80
N GLN A 201 8.47 13.29 -14.87
CA GLN A 201 8.77 12.48 -16.06
C GLN A 201 8.00 12.94 -17.31
N ALA A 202 6.78 13.47 -17.13
CA ALA A 202 5.97 14.03 -18.22
C ALA A 202 6.45 15.42 -18.67
N GLY A 203 7.45 16.01 -17.99
CA GLY A 203 8.00 17.34 -18.31
C GLY A 203 7.22 18.51 -17.69
N ASP A 204 6.22 18.26 -16.88
CA ASP A 204 5.48 19.28 -16.11
C ASP A 204 6.19 19.58 -14.77
N ALA A 205 7.27 20.37 -14.86
CA ALA A 205 8.08 20.72 -13.69
C ALA A 205 7.30 21.57 -12.68
N ASP A 206 6.47 22.51 -13.15
CA ASP A 206 5.72 23.40 -12.27
C ASP A 206 4.64 22.64 -11.51
N GLY A 207 3.90 21.77 -12.18
CA GLY A 207 2.93 20.86 -11.57
C GLY A 207 3.59 19.94 -10.55
N ALA A 208 4.75 19.34 -10.89
CA ALA A 208 5.50 18.46 -10.00
C ALA A 208 5.95 19.22 -8.73
N LEU A 209 6.49 20.44 -8.85
CA LEU A 209 6.91 21.25 -7.70
C LEU A 209 5.75 21.59 -6.75
N ALA A 210 4.59 21.94 -7.31
CA ALA A 210 3.38 22.23 -6.52
C ALA A 210 2.91 20.96 -5.76
N VAL A 211 2.91 19.80 -6.40
CA VAL A 211 2.51 18.52 -5.80
C VAL A 211 3.51 18.10 -4.73
N TYR A 212 4.82 18.19 -4.96
CA TYR A 212 5.83 17.90 -3.94
C TYR A 212 5.72 18.83 -2.73
N GLN A 213 5.45 20.14 -2.95
CA GLN A 213 5.22 21.04 -1.82
C GLN A 213 4.05 20.56 -0.97
N ARG A 214 2.92 20.21 -1.60
CA ARG A 214 1.74 19.70 -0.90
C ARG A 214 2.03 18.41 -0.12
N ALA A 215 2.84 17.49 -0.68
CA ALA A 215 3.26 16.27 0.00
C ALA A 215 4.10 16.59 1.25
N ILE A 216 5.01 17.59 1.15
CA ILE A 216 5.84 18.05 2.28
C ILE A 216 4.98 18.70 3.37
N ASP A 217 3.97 19.49 2.99
CA ASP A 217 3.05 20.12 3.95
C ASP A 217 2.25 19.07 4.73
N MET A 218 1.89 17.95 4.09
CA MET A 218 1.21 16.82 4.74
C MET A 218 2.16 15.99 5.62
N GLN A 219 3.38 15.73 5.16
CA GLN A 219 4.41 14.98 5.88
C GLN A 219 5.73 15.75 5.94
N PRO A 220 5.88 16.67 6.90
CA PRO A 220 7.09 17.51 7.01
C PRO A 220 8.40 16.72 7.21
N LYS A 221 8.31 15.47 7.67
CA LYS A 221 9.47 14.59 7.89
C LYS A 221 9.89 13.79 6.65
N ALA A 222 9.17 13.88 5.52
CA ALA A 222 9.47 13.15 4.29
C ALA A 222 10.74 13.69 3.62
N ALA A 223 11.89 13.15 3.99
CA ALA A 223 13.21 13.59 3.50
C ALA A 223 13.37 13.36 1.98
N MET A 224 12.85 12.24 1.47
CA MET A 224 12.96 11.90 0.03
C MET A 224 12.17 12.86 -0.85
N THR A 225 10.95 13.25 -0.45
CA THR A 225 10.14 14.22 -1.19
C THR A 225 10.81 15.59 -1.24
N ARG A 226 11.43 16.01 -0.11
CA ARG A 226 12.22 17.26 -0.07
C ARG A 226 13.43 17.19 -0.99
N LEU A 227 14.13 16.05 -1.02
CA LEU A 227 15.28 15.86 -1.90
C LEU A 227 14.85 15.93 -3.36
N LYS A 228 13.80 15.21 -3.78
CA LYS A 228 13.24 15.26 -5.14
C LYS A 228 12.87 16.69 -5.54
N LYS A 229 12.15 17.42 -4.66
CA LYS A 229 11.80 18.82 -4.91
C LYS A 229 13.04 19.69 -5.11
N ALA A 230 14.07 19.54 -4.26
CA ALA A 230 15.30 20.32 -4.38
C ALA A 230 16.06 19.99 -5.67
N GLN A 231 16.14 18.72 -6.06
CA GLN A 231 16.75 18.29 -7.31
C GLN A 231 16.03 18.89 -8.54
N LEU A 232 14.71 18.86 -8.54
CA LEU A 232 13.90 19.46 -9.62
C LEU A 232 14.09 20.98 -9.71
N LEU A 233 14.12 21.70 -8.58
CA LEU A 233 14.41 23.12 -8.55
C LEU A 233 15.79 23.45 -9.11
N LEU A 234 16.81 22.67 -8.75
CA LEU A 234 18.15 22.86 -9.29
C LEU A 234 18.20 22.60 -10.81
N ALA A 235 17.49 21.59 -11.29
CA ALA A 235 17.41 21.28 -12.72
C ALA A 235 16.72 22.42 -13.50
N THR A 236 15.61 22.95 -12.97
CA THR A 236 14.90 24.07 -13.62
C THR A 236 15.70 25.35 -13.66
N VAL A 237 16.46 25.68 -12.58
CA VAL A 237 17.35 26.86 -12.55
C VAL A 237 18.49 26.70 -13.56
N ARG A 238 19.15 25.55 -13.61
CA ARG A 238 20.22 25.29 -14.59
C ARG A 238 19.70 25.40 -16.03
N ALA A 239 18.56 24.82 -16.35
CA ALA A 239 17.95 24.92 -17.66
C ALA A 239 17.64 26.38 -18.04
N ALA A 240 17.19 27.20 -17.10
CA ALA A 240 16.95 28.61 -17.31
C ALA A 240 18.25 29.42 -17.54
N ASP A 241 19.32 29.09 -16.82
CA ASP A 241 20.64 29.73 -17.02
C ASP A 241 21.28 29.33 -18.35
N ASP A 242 21.17 28.08 -18.75
CA ASP A 242 21.65 27.60 -20.06
C ASP A 242 20.93 28.29 -21.22
N LEU A 243 19.62 28.53 -21.10
CA LEU A 243 18.85 29.29 -22.08
C LEU A 243 19.24 30.78 -22.15
N ARG A 244 19.73 31.37 -21.05
CA ARG A 244 20.22 32.74 -21.00
C ARG A 244 21.61 32.88 -21.58
N LEU A 245 22.44 31.83 -21.45
CA LEU A 245 23.83 31.81 -21.92
C LEU A 245 23.97 31.39 -23.37
N SER A 246 22.94 30.77 -23.96
CA SER A 246 22.90 30.48 -25.41
C SER A 246 22.74 31.80 -26.18
N PRO A 247 23.75 32.27 -26.93
CA PRO A 247 23.63 33.50 -27.74
C PRO A 247 22.49 33.31 -28.72
N ARG A 248 21.58 34.27 -28.80
CA ARG A 248 20.63 34.36 -29.91
C ARG A 248 21.46 34.57 -31.18
N GLU A 249 21.75 33.51 -31.88
CA GLU A 249 22.11 33.61 -33.28
C GLU A 249 20.87 34.07 -34.06
N CYS A 250 20.59 35.37 -33.96
CA CYS A 250 19.72 36.04 -34.90
C CYS A 250 20.61 36.62 -36.00
N THR A 251 20.67 35.93 -37.11
CA THR A 251 20.97 36.52 -38.42
C THR A 251 19.83 36.23 -39.34
#